data_9759dd2b36396e6b384199ca92dd8136
#
_entry.id   9759dd2b36396e6b384199ca92dd8136
#
_cell.length_a   1.000
_cell.length_b   1.000
_cell.length_c   1.000
_cell.angle_alpha   90.00
_cell.angle_beta   90.00
_cell.angle_gamma   90.00
#
_symmetry.space_group_name_H-M   'P 1'
#
loop_
_entity.id
_entity.type
_entity.pdbx_description
1 polymer ?
#
loop_
_entity_poly.entity_id
_entity_poly.type
_entity_poly.pdbx_seq_one_letter_code
_entity_poly.pdbx_strand_id
1 'polypeptide(L)'
;MGMVYYSKRSNWERELHMLTITHLTKRYGEKLAVDDLSLHIAPGEIYGFIGHNGAGKTTTLKSVVGILPFEEGEITIGGVSVKADPLAAKKKLAYIPDNPDLYDFMTGEKYLNFIADIFGVAKAERDARIAKYADLFALTADLANPIAAYSHGMKQKLAILSAWLHDPQLILMDEPFVGLDPVASHTLKGMMREHCDNGGAIFFSTHVLEVAEKLCDKVAIIKGGKLIRSGTMAEVKGDDTLEDVFLELEE
;
A
#
# COMPACT_ATOMS: atom_id res chain seq x y z
N MET A 1 23.17 21.39 -37.38
CA MET A 1 21.75 21.61 -37.01
C MET A 1 21.17 20.24 -36.69
N GLY A 2 21.38 19.80 -35.46
CA GLY A 2 21.02 18.47 -34.97
C GLY A 2 19.71 18.54 -34.22
N MET A 3 18.66 17.97 -34.78
CA MET A 3 17.36 17.82 -34.16
C MET A 3 17.43 16.77 -33.07
N VAL A 4 17.35 17.18 -31.82
CA VAL A 4 17.18 16.28 -30.67
C VAL A 4 15.74 15.79 -30.70
N TYR A 5 15.53 14.55 -31.09
CA TYR A 5 14.24 13.87 -30.94
C TYR A 5 14.02 13.55 -29.45
N TYR A 6 13.36 14.45 -28.72
CA TYR A 6 12.68 14.09 -27.49
C TYR A 6 11.47 13.22 -27.88
N SER A 7 11.57 11.92 -27.67
CA SER A 7 10.47 10.98 -27.76
C SER A 7 9.37 11.45 -26.80
N LYS A 8 8.30 12.02 -27.36
CA LYS A 8 7.01 12.20 -26.66
C LYS A 8 6.44 10.79 -26.41
N ARG A 9 6.83 10.16 -25.30
CA ARG A 9 5.98 9.09 -24.74
C ARG A 9 4.63 9.72 -24.48
N SER A 10 3.61 9.22 -25.14
CA SER A 10 2.29 9.77 -25.20
C SER A 10 1.63 9.83 -23.83
N ASN A 11 0.91 10.91 -23.50
CA ASN A 11 0.21 11.11 -22.24
C ASN A 11 -0.74 9.95 -21.87
N TRP A 12 -1.23 9.18 -22.84
CA TRP A 12 -2.12 8.03 -22.62
C TRP A 12 -1.43 6.83 -21.95
N GLU A 13 -0.09 6.66 -22.06
CA GLU A 13 0.64 5.61 -21.31
C GLU A 13 0.79 5.95 -19.82
N ARG A 14 0.68 7.23 -19.44
CA ARG A 14 0.73 7.68 -18.03
C ARG A 14 -0.60 7.50 -17.29
N GLU A 15 -1.72 7.44 -18.01
CA GLU A 15 -3.05 7.24 -17.44
C GLU A 15 -3.37 5.76 -17.15
N LEU A 16 -2.57 4.83 -17.68
CA LEU A 16 -2.75 3.38 -17.52
C LEU A 16 -2.19 2.81 -16.21
N HIS A 17 -1.44 3.60 -15.41
CA HIS A 17 -0.84 3.11 -14.17
C HIS A 17 -1.40 3.84 -12.96
N MET A 18 -1.81 3.02 -11.96
CA MET A 18 -2.26 3.53 -10.66
C MET A 18 -1.08 4.10 -9.86
N LEU A 19 0.05 3.40 -9.88
CA LEU A 19 1.31 3.83 -9.28
C LEU A 19 2.43 3.68 -10.29
N THR A 20 3.26 4.71 -10.42
CA THR A 20 4.54 4.62 -11.14
C THR A 20 5.65 5.12 -10.24
N ILE A 21 6.67 4.31 -10.08
CA ILE A 21 7.93 4.67 -9.42
C ILE A 21 9.01 4.58 -10.49
N THR A 22 9.81 5.64 -10.65
CA THR A 22 10.86 5.72 -11.66
C THR A 22 12.15 6.16 -10.99
N HIS A 23 13.18 5.31 -11.02
CA HIS A 23 14.53 5.56 -10.50
C HIS A 23 14.55 6.09 -9.06
N LEU A 24 13.69 5.54 -8.17
CA LEU A 24 13.62 5.95 -6.77
C LEU A 24 14.92 5.59 -6.05
N THR A 25 15.57 6.61 -5.50
CA THR A 25 16.74 6.46 -4.64
C THR A 25 16.52 7.15 -3.31
N LYS A 26 16.78 6.41 -2.20
CA LYS A 26 16.65 6.92 -0.82
C LYS A 26 17.84 6.54 0.03
N ARG A 27 18.42 7.55 0.70
CA ARG A 27 19.57 7.41 1.60
C ARG A 27 19.22 7.82 3.03
N TYR A 28 19.89 7.17 3.97
CA TYR A 28 19.98 7.57 5.38
C TYR A 28 21.46 7.75 5.73
N GLY A 29 21.95 8.98 5.65
CA GLY A 29 23.39 9.26 5.69
C GLY A 29 24.11 8.55 4.53
N GLU A 30 25.07 7.69 4.84
CA GLU A 30 25.80 6.89 3.83
C GLU A 30 25.06 5.62 3.40
N LYS A 31 24.06 5.18 4.18
CA LYS A 31 23.32 3.95 3.87
C LYS A 31 22.30 4.18 2.76
N LEU A 32 22.46 3.45 1.67
CA LEU A 32 21.50 3.40 0.57
C LEU A 32 20.37 2.41 0.95
N ALA A 33 19.19 2.96 1.23
CA ALA A 33 18.04 2.18 1.68
C ALA A 33 17.13 1.73 0.54
N VAL A 34 17.08 2.53 -0.55
CA VAL A 34 16.46 2.18 -1.83
C VAL A 34 17.40 2.68 -2.91
N ASP A 35 17.71 1.84 -3.91
CA ASP A 35 18.73 2.05 -4.93
C ASP A 35 18.13 1.83 -6.32
N ASP A 36 17.84 2.94 -7.00
CA ASP A 36 17.37 2.97 -8.40
C ASP A 36 16.13 2.08 -8.68
N LEU A 37 15.16 2.09 -7.75
CA LEU A 37 13.97 1.26 -7.84
C LEU A 37 12.96 1.84 -8.83
N SER A 38 12.57 1.02 -9.81
CA SER A 38 11.52 1.37 -10.77
C SER A 38 10.48 0.25 -10.84
N LEU A 39 9.20 0.59 -10.67
CA LEU A 39 8.06 -0.32 -10.83
C LEU A 39 6.80 0.45 -11.19
N HIS A 40 5.80 -0.27 -11.69
CA HIS A 40 4.47 0.28 -11.95
C HIS A 40 3.39 -0.72 -11.58
N ILE A 41 2.25 -0.19 -11.14
CA ILE A 41 1.06 -0.94 -10.74
C ILE A 41 -0.11 -0.44 -11.57
N ALA A 42 -0.83 -1.33 -12.23
CA ALA A 42 -2.02 -1.00 -12.99
C ALA A 42 -3.28 -0.99 -12.09
N PRO A 43 -4.37 -0.31 -12.52
CA PRO A 43 -5.67 -0.51 -11.89
C PRO A 43 -6.08 -1.99 -11.93
N GLY A 44 -6.75 -2.45 -10.87
CA GLY A 44 -7.19 -3.84 -10.73
C GLY A 44 -6.14 -4.80 -10.16
N GLU A 45 -4.91 -4.35 -9.92
CA GLU A 45 -3.82 -5.23 -9.46
C GLU A 45 -3.67 -5.24 -7.93
N ILE A 46 -3.52 -6.44 -7.37
CA ILE A 46 -2.93 -6.67 -6.05
C ILE A 46 -1.44 -6.96 -6.26
N TYR A 47 -0.60 -6.04 -5.83
CA TYR A 47 0.85 -6.08 -6.04
C TYR A 47 1.59 -6.34 -4.71
N GLY A 48 2.31 -7.44 -4.63
CA GLY A 48 3.11 -7.82 -3.47
C GLY A 48 4.54 -7.29 -3.56
N PHE A 49 5.03 -6.68 -2.47
CA PHE A 49 6.39 -6.19 -2.34
C PHE A 49 7.13 -7.03 -1.30
N ILE A 50 8.02 -7.91 -1.75
CA ILE A 50 8.57 -9.03 -0.99
C ILE A 50 10.05 -8.77 -0.70
N GLY A 51 10.49 -9.11 0.49
CA GLY A 51 11.89 -9.00 0.90
C GLY A 51 12.05 -9.19 2.40
N HIS A 52 13.27 -9.46 2.84
CA HIS A 52 13.60 -9.54 4.26
C HIS A 52 13.39 -8.22 5.00
N ASN A 53 13.41 -8.28 6.33
CA ASN A 53 13.42 -7.09 7.17
C ASN A 53 14.68 -6.26 6.87
N GLY A 54 14.48 -4.96 6.64
CA GLY A 54 15.57 -4.07 6.25
C GLY A 54 15.90 -4.04 4.75
N ALA A 55 15.20 -4.79 3.89
CA ALA A 55 15.41 -4.79 2.44
C ALA A 55 15.05 -3.46 1.76
N GLY A 56 14.30 -2.56 2.42
CA GLY A 56 13.88 -1.26 1.87
C GLY A 56 12.37 -1.12 1.67
N LYS A 57 11.56 -2.14 2.00
CA LYS A 57 10.10 -2.16 1.78
C LYS A 57 9.38 -0.96 2.40
N THR A 58 9.45 -0.82 3.73
CA THR A 58 8.83 0.29 4.48
C THR A 58 9.33 1.66 4.01
N THR A 59 10.64 1.78 3.68
CA THR A 59 11.21 3.01 3.14
C THR A 59 10.58 3.37 1.80
N THR A 60 10.41 2.41 0.91
CA THR A 60 9.74 2.60 -0.37
C THR A 60 8.29 3.04 -0.20
N LEU A 61 7.49 2.31 0.62
CA LEU A 61 6.10 2.67 0.89
C LEU A 61 5.98 4.08 1.48
N LYS A 62 6.80 4.43 2.48
CA LYS A 62 6.81 5.77 3.10
C LYS A 62 7.23 6.88 2.13
N SER A 63 8.08 6.57 1.15
CA SER A 63 8.42 7.52 0.07
C SER A 63 7.24 7.73 -0.87
N VAL A 64 6.53 6.66 -1.25
CA VAL A 64 5.33 6.73 -2.10
C VAL A 64 4.24 7.60 -1.46
N VAL A 65 3.98 7.44 -0.17
CA VAL A 65 2.95 8.22 0.54
C VAL A 65 3.40 9.63 0.91
N GLY A 66 4.66 9.99 0.61
CA GLY A 66 5.21 11.31 0.89
C GLY A 66 5.44 11.60 2.39
N ILE A 67 5.67 10.56 3.20
CA ILE A 67 6.13 10.66 4.59
C ILE A 67 7.64 10.86 4.63
N LEU A 68 8.38 10.15 3.76
CA LEU A 68 9.82 10.28 3.63
C LEU A 68 10.18 11.00 2.32
N PRO A 69 10.98 12.08 2.39
CA PRO A 69 11.57 12.66 1.20
C PRO A 69 12.61 11.71 0.61
N PHE A 70 12.78 11.74 -0.70
CA PHE A 70 13.75 10.94 -1.41
C PHE A 70 14.62 11.83 -2.32
N GLU A 71 15.84 11.38 -2.59
CA GLU A 71 16.86 12.18 -3.24
C GLU A 71 16.67 12.21 -4.75
N GLU A 72 16.45 11.03 -5.37
CA GLU A 72 16.35 10.88 -6.82
C GLU A 72 15.08 10.14 -7.22
N GLY A 73 14.67 10.33 -8.46
CA GLY A 73 13.51 9.66 -9.04
C GLY A 73 12.23 10.45 -9.01
N GLU A 74 11.18 9.82 -9.53
CA GLU A 74 9.82 10.35 -9.64
C GLU A 74 8.83 9.29 -9.16
N ILE A 75 7.79 9.74 -8.46
CA ILE A 75 6.66 8.89 -8.06
C ILE A 75 5.38 9.60 -8.49
N THR A 76 4.49 8.89 -9.20
CA THR A 76 3.16 9.39 -9.56
C THR A 76 2.07 8.42 -9.13
N ILE A 77 0.93 8.96 -8.68
CA ILE A 77 -0.27 8.21 -8.26
C ILE A 77 -1.43 8.68 -9.14
N GLY A 78 -1.96 7.79 -9.98
CA GLY A 78 -2.97 8.15 -10.98
C GLY A 78 -2.53 9.35 -11.83
N GLY A 79 -1.26 9.36 -12.25
CA GLY A 79 -0.64 10.43 -13.04
C GLY A 79 -0.26 11.70 -12.26
N VAL A 80 -0.53 11.80 -10.94
CA VAL A 80 -0.21 12.96 -10.11
C VAL A 80 1.12 12.76 -9.40
N SER A 81 2.07 13.68 -9.59
CA SER A 81 3.39 13.64 -8.94
C SER A 81 3.29 13.90 -7.44
N VAL A 82 3.90 13.03 -6.63
CA VAL A 82 3.95 13.19 -5.17
C VAL A 82 4.84 14.36 -4.73
N LYS A 83 5.76 14.81 -5.59
CA LYS A 83 6.60 15.99 -5.34
C LYS A 83 5.92 17.30 -5.79
N ALA A 84 5.32 17.30 -6.99
CA ALA A 84 4.76 18.51 -7.57
C ALA A 84 3.40 18.88 -6.97
N ASP A 85 2.53 17.90 -6.68
CA ASP A 85 1.23 18.12 -6.02
C ASP A 85 0.97 17.04 -4.96
N PRO A 86 1.66 17.14 -3.81
CA PRO A 86 1.55 16.14 -2.74
C PRO A 86 0.14 16.03 -2.16
N LEU A 87 -0.64 17.11 -2.16
CA LEU A 87 -2.00 17.09 -1.62
C LEU A 87 -2.96 16.33 -2.54
N ALA A 88 -2.90 16.59 -3.85
CA ALA A 88 -3.72 15.85 -4.81
C ALA A 88 -3.33 14.37 -4.87
N ALA A 89 -2.04 14.03 -4.77
CA ALA A 89 -1.57 12.66 -4.69
C ALA A 89 -2.11 11.95 -3.43
N LYS A 90 -2.01 12.61 -2.25
CA LYS A 90 -2.50 12.04 -0.97
C LYS A 90 -4.00 11.81 -0.94
N LYS A 91 -4.79 12.58 -1.65
CA LYS A 91 -6.24 12.37 -1.76
C LYS A 91 -6.62 11.09 -2.51
N LYS A 92 -5.71 10.55 -3.33
CA LYS A 92 -5.94 9.36 -4.14
C LYS A 92 -5.53 8.06 -3.43
N LEU A 93 -4.84 8.14 -2.31
CA LEU A 93 -4.29 6.98 -1.62
C LEU A 93 -4.73 6.86 -0.18
N ALA A 94 -4.64 5.63 0.35
CA ALA A 94 -4.61 5.34 1.78
C ALA A 94 -3.32 4.61 2.14
N TYR A 95 -2.87 4.73 3.40
CA TYR A 95 -1.71 4.04 3.91
C TYR A 95 -1.98 3.41 5.27
N ILE A 96 -1.67 2.12 5.39
CA ILE A 96 -1.76 1.36 6.63
C ILE A 96 -0.33 0.94 6.99
N PRO A 97 0.27 1.50 8.06
CA PRO A 97 1.59 1.08 8.53
C PRO A 97 1.53 -0.27 9.23
N ASP A 98 2.69 -0.92 9.40
CA ASP A 98 2.88 -2.16 10.14
C ASP A 98 2.47 -2.07 11.62
N ASN A 99 2.65 -0.89 12.21
CA ASN A 99 2.21 -0.59 13.56
C ASN A 99 1.39 0.71 13.53
N PRO A 100 0.04 0.63 13.57
CA PRO A 100 -0.82 1.80 13.54
C PRO A 100 -0.66 2.65 14.81
N ASP A 101 -0.11 3.85 14.65
CA ASP A 101 -0.05 4.87 15.70
C ASP A 101 -1.34 5.73 15.63
N LEU A 102 -2.38 5.25 16.30
CA LEU A 102 -3.69 5.88 16.33
C LEU A 102 -3.79 6.85 17.51
N TYR A 103 -4.77 7.77 17.47
CA TYR A 103 -4.99 8.73 18.54
C TYR A 103 -5.66 8.06 19.77
N ASP A 104 -4.86 7.54 20.68
CA ASP A 104 -5.29 6.75 21.85
C ASP A 104 -6.31 7.47 22.74
N PHE A 105 -6.33 8.81 22.76
CA PHE A 105 -7.30 9.63 23.50
C PHE A 105 -8.69 9.72 22.83
N MET A 106 -8.83 9.26 21.60
CA MET A 106 -10.12 9.22 20.89
C MET A 106 -10.82 7.89 21.11
N THR A 107 -12.15 7.87 20.89
CA THR A 107 -12.89 6.63 20.66
C THR A 107 -12.72 6.20 19.20
N GLY A 108 -12.93 4.91 18.91
CA GLY A 108 -12.87 4.40 17.53
C GLY A 108 -13.81 5.17 16.60
N GLU A 109 -15.05 5.44 17.04
CA GLU A 109 -16.02 6.22 16.26
C GLU A 109 -15.54 7.65 15.98
N LYS A 110 -15.01 8.35 17.00
CA LYS A 110 -14.49 9.71 16.82
C LYS A 110 -13.31 9.74 15.86
N TYR A 111 -12.42 8.74 15.93
CA TYR A 111 -11.29 8.62 15.03
C TYR A 111 -11.75 8.42 13.58
N LEU A 112 -12.67 7.49 13.32
CA LEU A 112 -13.20 7.26 11.97
C LEU A 112 -13.92 8.49 11.42
N ASN A 113 -14.70 9.20 12.25
CA ASN A 113 -15.33 10.46 11.84
C ASN A 113 -14.29 11.54 11.51
N PHE A 114 -13.24 11.66 12.30
CA PHE A 114 -12.15 12.60 12.07
C PHE A 114 -11.44 12.34 10.74
N ILE A 115 -11.11 11.07 10.43
CA ILE A 115 -10.51 10.70 9.14
C ILE A 115 -11.48 11.04 7.99
N ALA A 116 -12.75 10.70 8.11
CA ALA A 116 -13.75 11.02 7.11
C ALA A 116 -13.90 12.52 6.86
N ASP A 117 -13.79 13.36 7.92
CA ASP A 117 -13.81 14.83 7.79
C ASP A 117 -12.60 15.35 7.01
N ILE A 118 -11.39 14.80 7.26
CA ILE A 118 -10.17 15.18 6.52
C ILE A 118 -10.34 14.96 5.02
N PHE A 119 -10.98 13.86 4.62
CA PHE A 119 -11.19 13.51 3.22
C PHE A 119 -12.52 14.05 2.65
N GLY A 120 -13.32 14.76 3.45
CA GLY A 120 -14.57 15.38 3.00
C GLY A 120 -15.68 14.37 2.68
N VAL A 121 -15.69 13.20 3.32
CA VAL A 121 -16.73 12.17 3.12
C VAL A 121 -18.06 12.64 3.72
N ALA A 122 -19.11 12.68 2.90
CA ALA A 122 -20.43 13.11 3.32
C ALA A 122 -21.01 12.23 4.45
N LYS A 123 -21.78 12.85 5.36
CA LYS A 123 -22.26 12.16 6.58
C LYS A 123 -22.99 10.84 6.28
N ALA A 124 -23.90 10.82 5.35
CA ALA A 124 -24.70 9.63 5.04
C ALA A 124 -23.80 8.49 4.49
N GLU A 125 -22.83 8.81 3.66
CA GLU A 125 -21.88 7.86 3.10
C GLU A 125 -20.91 7.34 4.19
N ARG A 126 -20.40 8.25 5.03
CA ARG A 126 -19.56 7.94 6.18
C ARG A 126 -20.24 6.96 7.12
N ASP A 127 -21.49 7.26 7.56
CA ASP A 127 -22.23 6.44 8.50
C ASP A 127 -22.44 5.01 7.91
N ALA A 128 -22.78 4.92 6.62
CA ALA A 128 -22.96 3.64 5.93
C ALA A 128 -21.64 2.83 5.85
N ARG A 129 -20.53 3.49 5.49
CA ARG A 129 -19.22 2.83 5.39
C ARG A 129 -18.69 2.39 6.76
N ILE A 130 -18.80 3.24 7.78
CA ILE A 130 -18.43 2.88 9.16
C ILE A 130 -19.21 1.65 9.62
N ALA A 131 -20.54 1.64 9.45
CA ALA A 131 -21.38 0.52 9.84
C ALA A 131 -20.98 -0.76 9.10
N LYS A 132 -20.81 -0.70 7.75
CA LYS A 132 -20.39 -1.84 6.93
C LYS A 132 -19.06 -2.43 7.42
N TYR A 133 -18.03 -1.62 7.52
CA TYR A 133 -16.68 -2.11 7.81
C TYR A 133 -16.50 -2.49 9.28
N ALA A 134 -17.14 -1.80 10.23
CA ALA A 134 -17.09 -2.17 11.63
C ALA A 134 -17.75 -3.54 11.88
N ASP A 135 -18.86 -3.84 11.19
CA ASP A 135 -19.51 -5.14 11.26
C ASP A 135 -18.62 -6.25 10.68
N LEU A 136 -18.03 -6.03 9.49
CA LEU A 136 -17.11 -6.98 8.85
C LEU A 136 -15.93 -7.41 9.73
N PHE A 137 -15.42 -6.50 10.60
CA PHE A 137 -14.30 -6.78 11.49
C PHE A 137 -14.73 -7.04 12.95
N ALA A 138 -16.04 -7.16 13.21
CA ALA A 138 -16.60 -7.34 14.54
C ALA A 138 -16.13 -6.28 15.56
N LEU A 139 -16.01 -5.01 15.12
CA LEU A 139 -15.62 -3.86 15.95
C LEU A 139 -16.80 -2.96 16.35
N THR A 140 -18.02 -3.23 15.88
CA THR A 140 -19.20 -2.34 16.08
C THR A 140 -19.44 -2.02 17.55
N ALA A 141 -19.36 -3.04 18.43
CA ALA A 141 -19.59 -2.85 19.87
C ALA A 141 -18.46 -2.05 20.57
N ASP A 142 -17.26 -2.04 19.99
CA ASP A 142 -16.08 -1.42 20.59
C ASP A 142 -15.84 0.02 20.12
N LEU A 143 -16.53 0.48 19.07
CA LEU A 143 -16.31 1.82 18.51
C LEU A 143 -16.52 2.95 19.52
N ALA A 144 -17.37 2.76 20.54
CA ALA A 144 -17.59 3.73 21.61
C ALA A 144 -16.46 3.76 22.66
N ASN A 145 -15.59 2.73 22.67
CA ASN A 145 -14.50 2.63 23.64
C ASN A 145 -13.28 3.49 23.21
N PRO A 146 -12.49 4.01 24.17
CA PRO A 146 -11.21 4.66 23.87
C PRO A 146 -10.25 3.71 23.14
N ILE A 147 -9.53 4.22 22.12
CA ILE A 147 -8.53 3.45 21.37
C ILE A 147 -7.40 2.95 22.27
N ALA A 148 -7.11 3.67 23.38
CA ALA A 148 -6.16 3.22 24.39
C ALA A 148 -6.50 1.85 24.99
N ALA A 149 -7.78 1.45 24.98
CA ALA A 149 -8.23 0.14 25.46
C ALA A 149 -8.19 -0.97 24.40
N TYR A 150 -7.86 -0.64 23.14
CA TYR A 150 -7.83 -1.60 22.05
C TYR A 150 -6.59 -2.48 22.13
N SER A 151 -6.76 -3.76 21.83
CA SER A 151 -5.64 -4.65 21.55
C SER A 151 -4.92 -4.23 20.25
N HIS A 152 -3.72 -4.73 20.04
CA HIS A 152 -2.99 -4.48 18.78
C HIS A 152 -3.83 -4.87 17.55
N GLY A 153 -4.44 -6.05 17.54
CA GLY A 153 -5.33 -6.49 16.46
C GLY A 153 -6.55 -5.59 16.25
N MET A 154 -7.16 -5.05 17.33
CA MET A 154 -8.24 -4.08 17.20
C MET A 154 -7.76 -2.75 16.59
N LYS A 155 -6.56 -2.27 16.98
CA LYS A 155 -5.96 -1.08 16.38
C LYS A 155 -5.67 -1.30 14.89
N GLN A 156 -5.17 -2.47 14.52
CA GLN A 156 -4.95 -2.85 13.13
C GLN A 156 -6.26 -2.85 12.32
N LYS A 157 -7.32 -3.49 12.85
CA LYS A 157 -8.65 -3.48 12.25
C LYS A 157 -9.17 -2.05 12.08
N LEU A 158 -9.04 -1.19 13.08
CA LEU A 158 -9.48 0.21 13.01
C LEU A 158 -8.71 1.02 11.95
N ALA A 159 -7.39 0.79 11.81
CA ALA A 159 -6.58 1.40 10.76
C ALA A 159 -7.04 0.94 9.36
N ILE A 160 -7.36 -0.35 9.21
CA ILE A 160 -7.92 -0.89 7.96
C ILE A 160 -9.26 -0.20 7.64
N LEU A 161 -10.19 -0.11 8.61
CA LEU A 161 -11.46 0.57 8.41
C LEU A 161 -11.24 2.01 7.92
N SER A 162 -10.36 2.74 8.58
CA SER A 162 -10.09 4.15 8.27
C SER A 162 -9.59 4.35 6.84
N ALA A 163 -8.80 3.40 6.32
CA ALA A 163 -8.25 3.46 4.97
C ALA A 163 -9.31 3.32 3.88
N TRP A 164 -10.38 2.55 4.13
CA TRP A 164 -11.48 2.36 3.16
C TRP A 164 -12.56 3.44 3.22
N LEU A 165 -12.53 4.35 4.20
CA LEU A 165 -13.61 5.34 4.40
C LEU A 165 -13.75 6.34 3.24
N HIS A 166 -12.65 6.76 2.63
CA HIS A 166 -12.65 7.80 1.59
C HIS A 166 -12.54 7.25 0.17
N ASP A 167 -12.65 5.92 0.02
CA ASP A 167 -12.65 5.24 -1.29
C ASP A 167 -11.40 5.61 -2.13
N PRO A 168 -10.20 5.34 -1.62
CA PRO A 168 -8.96 5.68 -2.30
C PRO A 168 -8.80 4.89 -3.59
N GLN A 169 -8.07 5.43 -4.56
CA GLN A 169 -7.72 4.70 -5.78
C GLN A 169 -6.62 3.67 -5.53
N LEU A 170 -5.68 3.99 -4.63
CA LEU A 170 -4.54 3.13 -4.28
C LEU A 170 -4.49 2.94 -2.76
N ILE A 171 -4.37 1.71 -2.31
CA ILE A 171 -4.14 1.40 -0.89
C ILE A 171 -2.75 0.79 -0.74
N LEU A 172 -1.92 1.45 0.09
CA LEU A 172 -0.61 0.93 0.48
C LEU A 172 -0.70 0.34 1.87
N MET A 173 -0.10 -0.85 2.07
CA MET A 173 -0.10 -1.52 3.36
C MET A 173 1.27 -2.10 3.66
N ASP A 174 1.77 -1.84 4.87
CA ASP A 174 3.02 -2.40 5.36
C ASP A 174 2.70 -3.56 6.31
N GLU A 175 3.03 -4.81 5.92
CA GLU A 175 2.79 -6.05 6.68
C GLU A 175 1.33 -6.20 7.20
N PRO A 176 0.29 -6.04 6.38
CA PRO A 176 -1.09 -5.81 6.84
C PRO A 176 -1.74 -6.98 7.59
N PHE A 177 -1.19 -8.18 7.48
CA PHE A 177 -1.72 -9.39 8.11
C PHE A 177 -1.15 -9.65 9.52
N VAL A 178 -0.11 -8.93 9.91
CA VAL A 178 0.49 -9.04 11.24
C VAL A 178 -0.51 -8.55 12.29
N GLY A 179 -0.73 -9.38 13.32
CA GLY A 179 -1.64 -9.08 14.41
C GLY A 179 -3.14 -9.32 14.13
N LEU A 180 -3.50 -9.70 12.91
CA LEU A 180 -4.88 -10.10 12.58
C LEU A 180 -5.14 -11.57 12.90
N ASP A 181 -6.32 -11.84 13.43
CA ASP A 181 -6.82 -13.20 13.54
C ASP A 181 -7.17 -13.79 12.15
N PRO A 182 -7.35 -15.13 12.01
CA PRO A 182 -7.64 -15.75 10.73
C PRO A 182 -8.91 -15.23 10.05
N VAL A 183 -9.95 -14.87 10.81
CA VAL A 183 -11.21 -14.36 10.27
C VAL A 183 -11.00 -12.96 9.71
N ALA A 184 -10.35 -12.07 10.45
CA ALA A 184 -10.02 -10.71 9.99
C ALA A 184 -9.07 -10.74 8.78
N SER A 185 -8.10 -11.68 8.76
CA SER A 185 -7.21 -11.86 7.61
C SER A 185 -7.98 -12.29 6.35
N HIS A 186 -8.94 -13.20 6.50
CA HIS A 186 -9.81 -13.61 5.39
C HIS A 186 -10.67 -12.45 4.89
N THR A 187 -11.27 -11.70 5.80
CA THR A 187 -12.07 -10.50 5.50
C THR A 187 -11.24 -9.46 4.73
N LEU A 188 -10.02 -9.17 5.20
CA LEU A 188 -9.12 -8.22 4.52
C LEU A 188 -8.79 -8.67 3.09
N LYS A 189 -8.48 -9.95 2.88
CA LYS A 189 -8.21 -10.50 1.53
C LYS A 189 -9.40 -10.31 0.60
N GLY A 190 -10.62 -10.54 1.08
CA GLY A 190 -11.85 -10.29 0.32
C GLY A 190 -12.02 -8.81 -0.05
N MET A 191 -11.79 -7.90 0.91
CA MET A 191 -11.86 -6.46 0.68
C MET A 191 -10.80 -5.97 -0.32
N MET A 192 -9.59 -6.52 -0.27
CA MET A 192 -8.52 -6.19 -1.23
C MET A 192 -8.93 -6.58 -2.65
N ARG A 193 -9.47 -7.78 -2.83
CA ARG A 193 -9.94 -8.23 -4.15
C ARG A 193 -11.12 -7.40 -4.64
N GLU A 194 -12.15 -7.17 -3.80
CA GLU A 194 -13.30 -6.31 -4.13
C GLU A 194 -12.84 -4.90 -4.56
N HIS A 195 -11.84 -4.33 -3.86
CA HIS A 195 -11.28 -3.02 -4.20
C HIS A 195 -10.63 -3.01 -5.60
N CYS A 196 -9.83 -4.02 -5.91
CA CYS A 196 -9.18 -4.16 -7.22
C CYS A 196 -10.20 -4.45 -8.33
N ASP A 197 -11.19 -5.31 -8.10
CA ASP A 197 -12.25 -5.62 -9.06
C ASP A 197 -13.08 -4.37 -9.40
N ASN A 198 -13.17 -3.40 -8.49
CA ASN A 198 -13.79 -2.09 -8.71
C ASN A 198 -12.84 -1.04 -9.34
N GLY A 199 -11.65 -1.45 -9.80
CA GLY A 199 -10.70 -0.58 -10.52
C GLY A 199 -9.70 0.15 -9.64
N GLY A 200 -9.68 -0.08 -8.33
CA GLY A 200 -8.61 0.36 -7.43
C GLY A 200 -7.35 -0.48 -7.60
N ALA A 201 -6.31 -0.20 -6.82
CA ALA A 201 -5.11 -1.03 -6.75
C ALA A 201 -4.61 -1.17 -5.30
N ILE A 202 -3.95 -2.28 -5.03
CA ILE A 202 -3.34 -2.58 -3.75
C ILE A 202 -1.84 -2.77 -3.93
N PHE A 203 -1.05 -2.10 -3.10
CA PHE A 203 0.40 -2.31 -2.99
C PHE A 203 0.75 -2.61 -1.55
N PHE A 204 1.17 -3.84 -1.25
CA PHE A 204 1.49 -4.21 0.12
C PHE A 204 2.83 -4.91 0.27
N SER A 205 3.52 -4.61 1.37
CA SER A 205 4.72 -5.33 1.74
C SER A 205 4.38 -6.59 2.53
N THR A 206 5.15 -7.64 2.32
CA THR A 206 5.11 -8.82 3.19
C THR A 206 6.42 -9.61 3.15
N HIS A 207 6.70 -10.33 4.22
CA HIS A 207 7.71 -11.38 4.28
C HIS A 207 7.08 -12.78 4.30
N VAL A 208 5.74 -12.88 4.27
CA VAL A 208 5.00 -14.15 4.25
C VAL A 208 4.70 -14.54 2.80
N LEU A 209 5.59 -15.34 2.22
CA LEU A 209 5.58 -15.71 0.81
C LEU A 209 4.30 -16.44 0.39
N GLU A 210 3.78 -17.33 1.23
CA GLU A 210 2.54 -18.07 0.98
C GLU A 210 1.33 -17.15 0.82
N VAL A 211 1.28 -16.03 1.58
CA VAL A 211 0.21 -15.04 1.44
C VAL A 211 0.34 -14.32 0.12
N ALA A 212 1.56 -13.90 -0.26
CA ALA A 212 1.81 -13.24 -1.53
C ALA A 212 1.46 -14.16 -2.71
N GLU A 213 1.89 -15.41 -2.68
CA GLU A 213 1.65 -16.39 -3.76
C GLU A 213 0.16 -16.62 -4.02
N LYS A 214 -0.67 -16.65 -2.97
CA LYS A 214 -2.12 -16.89 -3.09
C LYS A 214 -2.95 -15.67 -3.42
N LEU A 215 -2.44 -14.47 -3.14
CA LEU A 215 -3.25 -13.24 -3.20
C LEU A 215 -2.84 -12.31 -4.34
N CYS A 216 -1.55 -12.24 -4.67
CA CYS A 216 -1.02 -11.24 -5.60
C CYS A 216 -1.19 -11.63 -7.06
N ASP A 217 -1.55 -10.65 -7.88
CA ASP A 217 -1.50 -10.75 -9.34
C ASP A 217 -0.05 -10.60 -9.83
N LYS A 218 0.69 -9.66 -9.22
CA LYS A 218 2.11 -9.40 -9.48
C LYS A 218 2.90 -9.26 -8.19
N VAL A 219 4.18 -9.50 -8.28
CA VAL A 219 5.12 -9.34 -7.17
C VAL A 219 6.41 -8.66 -7.61
N ALA A 220 7.05 -7.97 -6.66
CA ALA A 220 8.42 -7.50 -6.76
C ALA A 220 9.23 -8.00 -5.56
N ILE A 221 10.41 -8.57 -5.82
CA ILE A 221 11.35 -9.03 -4.81
C ILE A 221 12.46 -7.98 -4.69
N ILE A 222 12.64 -7.46 -3.46
CA ILE A 222 13.65 -6.46 -3.14
C ILE A 222 14.69 -7.05 -2.17
N LYS A 223 15.99 -6.81 -2.44
CA LYS A 223 17.12 -7.19 -1.58
C LYS A 223 18.11 -6.04 -1.52
N GLY A 224 18.48 -5.62 -0.30
CA GLY A 224 19.46 -4.54 -0.11
C GLY A 224 19.11 -3.22 -0.80
N GLY A 225 17.85 -2.86 -0.86
CA GLY A 225 17.36 -1.63 -1.53
C GLY A 225 17.14 -1.75 -3.03
N LYS A 226 17.52 -2.87 -3.66
CA LYS A 226 17.40 -3.07 -5.11
C LYS A 226 16.26 -4.00 -5.47
N LEU A 227 15.59 -3.68 -6.58
CA LEU A 227 14.63 -4.57 -7.20
C LEU A 227 15.39 -5.70 -7.90
N ILE A 228 15.19 -6.94 -7.43
CA ILE A 228 15.89 -8.11 -7.98
C ILE A 228 15.06 -8.77 -9.08
N ARG A 229 13.75 -8.95 -8.82
CA ARG A 229 12.85 -9.59 -9.78
C ARG A 229 11.44 -9.02 -9.64
N SER A 230 10.72 -8.84 -10.75
CA SER A 230 9.31 -8.42 -10.70
C SER A 230 8.57 -8.93 -11.93
N GLY A 231 7.28 -9.14 -11.79
CA GLY A 231 6.40 -9.61 -12.86
C GLY A 231 5.10 -10.19 -12.30
N THR A 232 4.31 -10.81 -13.15
CA THR A 232 3.17 -11.62 -12.73
C THR A 232 3.65 -12.78 -11.85
N MET A 233 2.76 -13.31 -11.01
CA MET A 233 3.11 -14.44 -10.16
C MET A 233 3.69 -15.61 -10.97
N ALA A 234 3.12 -15.91 -12.14
CA ALA A 234 3.59 -16.96 -13.02
C ALA A 234 4.99 -16.68 -13.61
N GLU A 235 5.28 -15.43 -14.01
CA GLU A 235 6.60 -15.04 -14.55
C GLU A 235 7.70 -15.07 -13.48
N VAL A 236 7.36 -14.74 -12.22
CA VAL A 236 8.33 -14.71 -11.13
C VAL A 236 8.64 -16.10 -10.62
N LYS A 237 7.65 -16.96 -10.40
CA LYS A 237 7.87 -18.29 -9.82
C LYS A 237 8.17 -19.38 -10.87
N GLY A 238 7.70 -19.25 -12.11
CA GLY A 238 7.81 -20.29 -13.11
C GLY A 238 7.12 -21.58 -12.64
N ASP A 239 7.85 -22.69 -12.68
CA ASP A 239 7.38 -24.02 -12.22
C ASP A 239 7.63 -24.29 -10.72
N ASP A 240 8.38 -23.40 -10.04
CA ASP A 240 8.74 -23.52 -8.63
C ASP A 240 7.70 -22.85 -7.70
N THR A 241 7.92 -22.90 -6.39
CA THR A 241 7.18 -22.08 -5.42
C THR A 241 7.82 -20.69 -5.31
N LEU A 242 7.05 -19.70 -4.85
CA LEU A 242 7.63 -18.38 -4.59
C LEU A 242 8.72 -18.44 -3.49
N GLU A 243 8.62 -19.39 -2.58
CA GLU A 243 9.61 -19.64 -1.52
C GLU A 243 10.93 -20.16 -2.09
N ASP A 244 10.89 -21.12 -3.02
CA ASP A 244 12.09 -21.66 -3.65
C ASP A 244 12.83 -20.54 -4.44
N VAL A 245 12.10 -19.77 -5.23
CA VAL A 245 12.67 -18.63 -5.98
C VAL A 245 13.25 -17.58 -5.03
N PHE A 246 12.57 -17.30 -3.91
CA PHE A 246 13.07 -16.33 -2.94
C PHE A 246 14.37 -16.79 -2.29
N LEU A 247 14.46 -18.07 -1.89
CA LEU A 247 15.67 -18.66 -1.30
C LEU A 247 16.84 -18.65 -2.28
N GLU A 248 16.60 -19.00 -3.56
CA GLU A 248 17.62 -18.95 -4.61
C GLU A 248 18.20 -17.53 -4.78
N LEU A 249 17.35 -16.51 -4.71
CA LEU A 249 17.76 -15.10 -4.85
C LEU A 249 18.47 -14.55 -3.59
N GLU A 250 18.39 -15.27 -2.46
CA GLU A 250 19.07 -14.88 -1.22
C GLU A 250 20.51 -15.45 -1.12
N GLU A 251 20.82 -16.51 -1.88
CA GLU A 251 22.18 -17.04 -2.02
C GLU A 251 23.07 -16.08 -2.83
#